data_4299362a95d3c8277fe8914a5cd036f0
#
_entry.id   4299362a95d3c8277fe8914a5cd036f0
#
_cell.length_a   1.000
_cell.length_b   1.000
_cell.length_c   1.000
_cell.angle_alpha   90.00
_cell.angle_beta   90.00
_cell.angle_gamma   90.00
#
_symmetry.space_group_name_H-M   'P 1'
#
loop_
_entity.id
_entity.type
_entity.pdbx_description
1 polymer ?
#
loop_
_entity_poly.entity_id
_entity_poly.type
_entity_poly.pdbx_seq_one_letter_code
_entity_poly.pdbx_strand_id
1 'polypeptide(L)'
;EIRQIKTFEKWKEEGKVVKTGSKGYNFIVGQEYEKDGVIQQGYSIQKAYDISQIRTKQPEEAEPKPMDQLMEALLTDSEVRIQIADNLPDKVQAQYIPNQRTIYVRNGMSENTTFHSISRELAYASLDHHDGSYSRAGAAAQAYCAAYVTAQKYGVDVSGFSFDKVCQMQAFGQKDPKELRSFIQDVKSAAYSIGK
;
A
#
# COMPACT_ATOMS: atom_id res chain seq x y z
N GLU A 1 -5.21 0.54 -23.55
CA GLU A 1 -5.06 -0.61 -22.63
C GLU A 1 -6.11 -0.55 -21.54
N ILE A 2 -6.91 -1.60 -21.40
CA ILE A 2 -7.96 -1.68 -20.37
C ILE A 2 -7.28 -2.06 -19.06
N ARG A 3 -7.52 -1.29 -17.98
CA ARG A 3 -6.87 -1.49 -16.67
C ARG A 3 -7.82 -2.04 -15.62
N GLN A 4 -8.98 -1.42 -15.47
CA GLN A 4 -9.98 -1.84 -14.50
C GLN A 4 -11.37 -1.49 -15.01
N ILE A 5 -12.21 -2.49 -15.18
CA ILE A 5 -13.58 -2.32 -15.69
C ILE A 5 -14.58 -2.60 -14.56
N LYS A 6 -15.56 -1.70 -14.43
CA LYS A 6 -16.73 -1.88 -13.56
C LYS A 6 -17.98 -1.33 -14.22
N THR A 7 -19.15 -1.80 -13.81
CA THR A 7 -20.42 -1.22 -14.24
C THR A 7 -20.57 0.21 -13.72
N PHE A 8 -21.48 0.96 -14.31
CA PHE A 8 -21.77 2.33 -13.85
C PHE A 8 -22.19 2.36 -12.38
N GLU A 9 -23.02 1.40 -11.97
CA GLU A 9 -23.51 1.27 -10.58
C GLU A 9 -22.37 1.03 -9.61
N LYS A 10 -21.46 0.12 -9.93
CA LYS A 10 -20.28 -0.15 -9.08
C LYS A 10 -19.34 1.04 -8.96
N TRP A 11 -19.15 1.82 -10.03
CA TRP A 11 -18.38 3.06 -9.94
C TRP A 11 -19.08 4.11 -9.07
N LYS A 12 -20.41 4.20 -9.17
CA LYS A 12 -21.22 5.12 -8.36
C LYS A 12 -21.20 4.75 -6.88
N GLU A 13 -21.29 3.45 -6.55
CA GLU A 13 -21.16 2.95 -5.17
C GLU A 13 -19.80 3.31 -4.54
N GLU A 14 -18.74 3.37 -5.37
CA GLU A 14 -17.42 3.81 -4.94
C GLU A 14 -17.25 5.35 -4.93
N GLY A 15 -18.32 6.10 -5.11
CA GLY A 15 -18.28 7.56 -5.14
C GLY A 15 -17.58 8.14 -6.38
N LYS A 16 -17.40 7.34 -7.43
CA LYS A 16 -16.72 7.73 -8.66
C LYS A 16 -17.73 8.03 -9.77
N VAL A 17 -17.39 8.97 -10.64
CA VAL A 17 -18.28 9.44 -11.71
C VAL A 17 -17.66 9.14 -13.08
N VAL A 18 -18.42 8.48 -13.95
CA VAL A 18 -18.03 8.26 -15.36
C VAL A 18 -18.02 9.61 -16.09
N LYS A 19 -16.97 9.87 -16.87
CA LYS A 19 -16.85 11.08 -17.69
C LYS A 19 -18.01 11.15 -18.69
N THR A 20 -18.61 12.31 -18.82
CA THR A 20 -19.68 12.56 -19.80
C THR A 20 -19.18 12.24 -21.22
N GLY A 21 -19.97 11.53 -22.01
CA GLY A 21 -19.62 11.12 -23.36
C GLY A 21 -18.77 9.85 -23.46
N SER A 22 -18.40 9.22 -22.33
CA SER A 22 -17.68 7.94 -22.36
C SER A 22 -18.54 6.84 -22.98
N LYS A 23 -17.97 6.10 -23.93
CA LYS A 23 -18.59 4.89 -24.49
C LYS A 23 -18.21 3.69 -23.65
N GLY A 24 -19.19 3.08 -22.97
CA GLY A 24 -18.97 1.85 -22.20
C GLY A 24 -18.70 0.66 -23.10
N TYR A 25 -17.94 -0.29 -22.57
CA TYR A 25 -17.71 -1.59 -23.20
C TYR A 25 -18.89 -2.52 -22.90
N ASN A 26 -19.41 -3.20 -23.94
CA ASN A 26 -20.44 -4.21 -23.75
C ASN A 26 -19.79 -5.53 -23.33
N PHE A 27 -20.35 -6.18 -22.34
CA PHE A 27 -19.94 -7.52 -21.93
C PHE A 27 -21.17 -8.36 -21.57
N ILE A 28 -21.02 -9.65 -21.75
CA ILE A 28 -22.10 -10.62 -21.51
C ILE A 28 -21.98 -11.11 -20.08
N VAL A 29 -23.07 -11.00 -19.32
CA VAL A 29 -23.17 -11.49 -17.95
C VAL A 29 -24.19 -12.60 -17.90
N GLY A 30 -23.82 -13.73 -17.31
CA GLY A 30 -24.77 -14.79 -16.95
C GLY A 30 -25.69 -14.28 -15.85
N GLN A 31 -26.98 -14.50 -15.99
CA GLN A 31 -27.97 -14.23 -14.95
C GLN A 31 -28.95 -15.39 -14.85
N GLU A 32 -29.37 -15.67 -13.63
CA GLU A 32 -30.46 -16.62 -13.38
C GLU A 32 -31.78 -15.87 -13.42
N TYR A 33 -32.79 -16.44 -14.05
CA TYR A 33 -34.16 -15.92 -14.03
C TYR A 33 -35.15 -17.07 -13.86
N GLU A 34 -36.24 -16.76 -13.20
CA GLU A 34 -37.32 -17.73 -12.99
C GLU A 34 -38.31 -17.60 -14.15
N LYS A 35 -38.63 -18.75 -14.77
CA LYS A 35 -39.71 -18.88 -15.75
C LYS A 35 -40.50 -20.12 -15.46
N ASP A 36 -41.81 -19.96 -15.27
CA ASP A 36 -42.76 -21.03 -14.97
C ASP A 36 -42.38 -21.89 -13.73
N GLY A 37 -41.82 -21.21 -12.69
CA GLY A 37 -41.37 -21.89 -11.46
C GLY A 37 -40.03 -22.65 -11.60
N VAL A 38 -39.35 -22.52 -12.74
CA VAL A 38 -38.05 -23.15 -12.98
C VAL A 38 -36.97 -22.10 -13.12
N ILE A 39 -35.86 -22.24 -12.38
CA ILE A 39 -34.68 -21.36 -12.52
C ILE A 39 -33.95 -21.72 -13.82
N GLN A 40 -33.86 -20.78 -14.70
CA GLN A 40 -33.15 -20.90 -15.97
C GLN A 40 -31.94 -19.97 -15.99
N GLN A 41 -30.88 -20.37 -16.69
CA GLN A 41 -29.72 -19.54 -16.93
C GLN A 41 -29.90 -18.80 -18.26
N GLY A 42 -29.70 -17.51 -18.24
CA GLY A 42 -29.69 -16.64 -19.40
C GLY A 42 -28.50 -15.71 -19.41
N TYR A 43 -28.46 -14.85 -20.41
CA TYR A 43 -27.39 -13.89 -20.59
C TYR A 43 -27.98 -12.49 -20.80
N SER A 44 -27.37 -11.50 -20.19
CA SER A 44 -27.68 -10.09 -20.45
C SER A 44 -26.43 -9.34 -20.90
N ILE A 45 -26.64 -8.30 -21.70
CA ILE A 45 -25.56 -7.39 -22.07
C ILE A 45 -25.54 -6.23 -21.09
N GLN A 46 -24.42 -6.08 -20.38
CA GLN A 46 -24.19 -4.97 -19.50
C GLN A 46 -23.09 -4.06 -20.04
N LYS A 47 -23.14 -2.78 -19.66
CA LYS A 47 -22.09 -1.82 -19.98
C LYS A 47 -21.15 -1.64 -18.79
N ALA A 48 -19.86 -1.68 -19.06
CA ALA A 48 -18.82 -1.33 -18.12
C ALA A 48 -17.94 -0.22 -18.63
N TYR A 49 -17.28 0.45 -17.72
CA TYR A 49 -16.40 1.58 -17.98
C TYR A 49 -15.05 1.32 -17.36
N ASP A 50 -14.00 1.61 -18.12
CA ASP A 50 -12.62 1.52 -17.63
C ASP A 50 -12.29 2.68 -16.70
N ILE A 51 -11.34 2.46 -15.79
CA ILE A 51 -10.88 3.49 -14.86
C ILE A 51 -10.40 4.77 -15.55
N SER A 52 -9.88 4.69 -16.76
CA SER A 52 -9.48 5.86 -17.57
C SER A 52 -10.67 6.75 -17.98
N GLN A 53 -11.88 6.17 -17.97
CA GLN A 53 -13.13 6.85 -18.27
C GLN A 53 -13.81 7.44 -17.02
N ILE A 54 -13.20 7.28 -15.85
CA ILE A 54 -13.72 7.82 -14.60
C ILE A 54 -13.15 9.22 -14.39
N ARG A 55 -14.01 10.15 -13.94
CA ARG A 55 -13.51 11.38 -13.35
C ARG A 55 -12.85 10.99 -12.03
N THR A 56 -11.55 10.92 -12.05
CA THR A 56 -10.83 11.15 -10.81
C THR A 56 -11.11 12.61 -10.42
N LYS A 57 -11.70 12.89 -9.25
CA LYS A 57 -11.28 14.10 -8.57
C LYS A 57 -9.76 14.00 -8.61
N GLN A 58 -9.10 14.91 -9.32
CA GLN A 58 -7.69 15.12 -9.00
C GLN A 58 -7.69 15.25 -7.47
N PRO A 59 -6.92 14.46 -6.73
CA PRO A 59 -6.66 14.81 -5.37
C PRO A 59 -6.29 16.30 -5.47
N GLU A 60 -7.00 17.20 -4.81
CA GLU A 60 -6.46 18.52 -4.56
C GLU A 60 -5.03 18.21 -4.16
N GLU A 61 -4.06 18.73 -4.93
CA GLU A 61 -2.66 18.59 -4.56
C GLU A 61 -2.63 19.18 -3.16
N ALA A 62 -2.66 18.29 -2.18
CA ALA A 62 -2.62 18.67 -0.79
C ALA A 62 -1.30 19.43 -0.69
N GLU A 63 -1.36 20.68 -0.29
CA GLU A 63 -0.16 21.48 -0.09
C GLU A 63 0.82 20.61 0.71
N PRO A 64 2.07 20.48 0.27
CA PRO A 64 3.04 19.63 0.94
C PRO A 64 3.11 20.03 2.40
N LYS A 65 2.71 19.12 3.28
CA LYS A 65 2.76 19.37 4.72
C LYS A 65 4.23 19.54 5.14
N PRO A 66 4.51 20.47 6.06
CA PRO A 66 5.84 20.58 6.64
C PRO A 66 6.32 19.23 7.19
N MET A 67 7.61 18.94 7.06
CA MET A 67 8.16 17.64 7.42
C MET A 67 8.03 17.33 8.93
N ASP A 68 8.06 18.35 9.78
CA ASP A 68 7.81 18.23 11.21
C ASP A 68 6.42 17.66 11.52
N GLN A 69 5.37 18.14 10.83
CA GLN A 69 4.03 17.61 10.95
C GLN A 69 3.91 16.17 10.44
N LEU A 70 4.65 15.84 9.36
CA LEU A 70 4.69 14.48 8.84
C LEU A 70 5.40 13.54 9.80
N MET A 71 6.47 14.00 10.41
CA MET A 71 7.19 13.24 11.44
C MET A 71 6.33 13.05 12.69
N GLU A 72 5.62 14.06 13.14
CA GLU A 72 4.67 13.96 14.25
C GLU A 72 3.59 12.91 13.93
N ALA A 73 3.03 12.92 12.72
CA ALA A 73 2.04 11.92 12.30
C ALA A 73 2.58 10.48 12.28
N LEU A 74 3.87 10.29 11.95
CA LEU A 74 4.51 8.96 12.03
C LEU A 74 4.72 8.48 13.47
N LEU A 75 4.94 9.42 14.39
CA LEU A 75 5.31 9.13 15.78
C LEU A 75 4.10 9.03 16.70
N THR A 76 3.02 9.74 16.36
CA THR A 76 1.75 9.71 17.09
C THR A 76 1.20 8.28 17.06
N ASP A 77 0.65 7.69 17.93
CA ASP A 77 0.08 6.32 17.94
C ASP A 77 1.07 5.18 17.62
N SER A 78 2.39 5.44 17.61
CA SER A 78 3.38 4.39 17.44
C SER A 78 3.39 3.46 18.65
N GLU A 79 3.18 2.16 18.41
CA GLU A 79 3.24 1.12 19.46
C GLU A 79 4.67 0.80 19.92
N VAL A 80 5.67 1.32 19.21
CA VAL A 80 7.09 1.10 19.49
C VAL A 80 7.77 2.39 19.91
N ARG A 81 8.78 2.28 20.75
CA ARG A 81 9.60 3.42 21.16
C ARG A 81 10.55 3.81 20.05
N ILE A 82 10.78 5.10 19.88
CA ILE A 82 11.76 5.63 18.93
C ILE A 82 12.81 6.41 19.70
N GLN A 83 14.08 6.07 19.50
CA GLN A 83 15.22 6.65 20.20
C GLN A 83 16.31 7.05 19.22
N ILE A 84 16.89 8.22 19.42
CA ILE A 84 18.08 8.65 18.67
C ILE A 84 19.29 7.88 19.22
N ALA A 85 20.12 7.35 18.33
CA ALA A 85 21.35 6.64 18.66
C ALA A 85 22.52 7.15 17.81
N ASP A 86 23.63 7.45 18.48
CA ASP A 86 24.86 7.92 17.81
C ASP A 86 25.80 6.76 17.41
N ASN A 87 25.55 5.54 17.91
CA ASN A 87 26.44 4.39 17.80
C ASN A 87 25.87 3.25 16.97
N LEU A 88 24.97 3.55 16.01
CA LEU A 88 24.52 2.54 15.06
C LEU A 88 25.69 2.09 14.14
N PRO A 89 25.70 0.80 13.68
CA PRO A 89 26.69 0.31 12.74
C PRO A 89 26.78 1.18 11.49
N ASP A 90 27.94 1.22 10.84
CA ASP A 90 28.13 1.98 9.60
C ASP A 90 27.05 1.63 8.57
N LYS A 91 26.54 2.68 7.88
CA LYS A 91 25.47 2.58 6.87
C LYS A 91 24.08 2.18 7.40
N VAL A 92 23.90 1.89 8.70
CA VAL A 92 22.59 1.67 9.30
C VAL A 92 21.99 3.00 9.71
N GLN A 93 20.90 3.37 9.07
CA GLN A 93 20.18 4.63 9.30
C GLN A 93 19.21 4.53 10.46
N ALA A 94 18.49 3.42 10.54
CA ALA A 94 17.63 3.08 11.66
C ALA A 94 17.53 1.56 11.79
N GLN A 95 17.14 1.09 12.98
CA GLN A 95 17.01 -0.34 13.25
C GLN A 95 15.94 -0.61 14.31
N TYR A 96 14.95 -1.41 13.96
CA TYR A 96 13.99 -2.00 14.88
C TYR A 96 14.60 -3.18 15.62
N ILE A 97 14.48 -3.20 16.94
CA ILE A 97 14.91 -4.27 17.82
C ILE A 97 13.67 -4.94 18.46
N PRO A 98 13.29 -6.15 18.00
CA PRO A 98 12.06 -6.82 18.41
C PRO A 98 11.91 -6.99 19.93
N ASN A 99 12.92 -7.53 20.59
CA ASN A 99 12.89 -7.83 22.03
C ASN A 99 12.74 -6.57 22.90
N GLN A 100 13.09 -5.40 22.39
CA GLN A 100 12.98 -4.12 23.09
C GLN A 100 11.76 -3.31 22.64
N ARG A 101 11.11 -3.71 21.55
CA ARG A 101 10.07 -2.93 20.87
C ARG A 101 10.51 -1.48 20.65
N THR A 102 11.74 -1.30 20.19
CA THR A 102 12.39 0.00 20.06
C THR A 102 13.03 0.14 18.69
N ILE A 103 12.83 1.28 18.07
CA ILE A 103 13.52 1.71 16.86
C ILE A 103 14.61 2.69 17.25
N TYR A 104 15.85 2.35 16.92
CA TYR A 104 16.98 3.26 17.05
C TYR A 104 17.19 3.98 15.72
N VAL A 105 17.36 5.30 15.77
CA VAL A 105 17.48 6.16 14.60
C VAL A 105 18.78 6.95 14.67
N ARG A 106 19.57 6.92 13.61
CA ARG A 106 20.82 7.68 13.51
C ARG A 106 20.56 9.19 13.58
N ASN A 107 21.36 9.88 14.36
CA ASN A 107 21.34 11.33 14.45
C ASN A 107 21.93 11.98 13.18
N GLY A 108 21.50 13.21 12.87
CA GLY A 108 22.10 14.06 11.83
C GLY A 108 21.81 13.68 10.39
N MET A 109 20.81 12.82 10.13
CA MET A 109 20.32 12.54 8.77
C MET A 109 19.47 13.70 8.23
N SER A 110 19.33 13.77 6.90
CA SER A 110 18.33 14.67 6.29
C SER A 110 16.91 14.26 6.67
N GLU A 111 15.98 15.20 6.64
CA GLU A 111 14.56 14.95 6.97
C GLU A 111 13.96 13.83 6.13
N ASN A 112 14.16 13.84 4.80
CA ASN A 112 13.69 12.76 3.92
C ASN A 112 14.28 11.40 4.29
N THR A 113 15.58 11.34 4.57
CA THR A 113 16.24 10.09 4.98
C THR A 113 15.70 9.60 6.31
N THR A 114 15.46 10.50 7.24
CA THR A 114 14.88 10.18 8.56
C THR A 114 13.47 9.65 8.40
N PHE A 115 12.62 10.32 7.62
CA PHE A 115 11.25 9.87 7.34
C PHE A 115 11.22 8.45 6.74
N HIS A 116 12.00 8.20 5.68
CA HIS A 116 12.05 6.90 5.02
C HIS A 116 12.59 5.79 5.94
N SER A 117 13.59 6.13 6.74
CA SER A 117 14.19 5.17 7.67
C SER A 117 13.22 4.80 8.78
N ILE A 118 12.55 5.76 9.40
CA ILE A 118 11.53 5.52 10.44
C ILE A 118 10.33 4.77 9.85
N SER A 119 9.80 5.19 8.72
CA SER A 119 8.66 4.52 8.07
C SER A 119 8.96 3.05 7.79
N ARG A 120 10.18 2.73 7.32
CA ARG A 120 10.59 1.36 7.06
C ARG A 120 10.72 0.53 8.35
N GLU A 121 11.27 1.11 9.41
CA GLU A 121 11.42 0.39 10.68
C GLU A 121 10.07 0.21 11.40
N LEU A 122 9.14 1.16 11.27
CA LEU A 122 7.75 1.01 11.72
C LEU A 122 7.05 -0.12 10.95
N ALA A 123 7.30 -0.25 9.64
CA ALA A 123 6.79 -1.38 8.88
C ALA A 123 7.36 -2.72 9.35
N TYR A 124 8.65 -2.80 9.67
CA TYR A 124 9.23 -3.99 10.30
C TYR A 124 8.56 -4.32 11.63
N ALA A 125 8.32 -3.31 12.46
CA ALA A 125 7.65 -3.50 13.73
C ALA A 125 6.19 -4.00 13.58
N SER A 126 5.47 -3.48 12.59
CA SER A 126 4.11 -3.92 12.28
C SER A 126 4.04 -5.35 11.71
N LEU A 127 5.10 -5.81 11.05
CA LEU A 127 5.21 -7.17 10.50
C LEU A 127 5.73 -8.18 11.54
N ASP A 128 6.14 -7.73 12.73
CA ASP A 128 6.54 -8.58 13.84
C ASP A 128 5.31 -8.92 14.71
N HIS A 129 4.73 -10.08 14.47
CA HIS A 129 3.57 -10.56 15.20
C HIS A 129 3.91 -11.14 16.59
N HIS A 130 5.18 -11.09 17.01
CA HIS A 130 5.68 -11.59 18.29
C HIS A 130 5.38 -13.08 18.55
N ASP A 131 5.17 -13.85 17.49
CA ASP A 131 4.92 -15.30 17.55
C ASP A 131 6.18 -16.16 17.30
N GLY A 132 7.34 -15.50 17.19
CA GLY A 132 8.63 -16.13 16.89
C GLY A 132 8.88 -16.40 15.41
N SER A 133 7.94 -16.10 14.51
CA SER A 133 8.09 -16.30 13.08
C SER A 133 8.83 -15.14 12.37
N TYR A 134 8.93 -13.99 13.03
CA TYR A 134 9.54 -12.79 12.45
C TYR A 134 11.03 -12.98 12.13
N SER A 135 11.39 -12.62 10.92
CA SER A 135 12.79 -12.38 10.56
C SER A 135 12.90 -11.10 9.72
N ARG A 136 13.90 -10.27 10.01
CA ARG A 136 14.14 -9.04 9.27
C ARG A 136 14.34 -9.29 7.77
N ALA A 137 15.06 -10.34 7.42
CA ALA A 137 15.28 -10.72 6.01
C ALA A 137 13.98 -11.13 5.32
N GLY A 138 13.12 -11.90 5.99
CA GLY A 138 11.83 -12.34 5.47
C GLY A 138 10.86 -11.19 5.25
N ALA A 139 10.87 -10.17 6.13
CA ALA A 139 9.98 -9.01 6.07
C ALA A 139 10.53 -7.85 5.21
N ALA A 140 11.76 -7.96 4.68
CA ALA A 140 12.46 -6.83 4.05
C ALA A 140 11.71 -6.23 2.85
N ALA A 141 11.13 -7.06 1.99
CA ALA A 141 10.43 -6.61 0.81
C ALA A 141 9.10 -5.93 1.17
N GLN A 142 8.34 -6.51 2.11
CA GLN A 142 7.10 -5.92 2.61
C GLN A 142 7.35 -4.57 3.28
N ALA A 143 8.35 -4.50 4.15
CA ALA A 143 8.70 -3.26 4.84
C ALA A 143 9.16 -2.16 3.87
N TYR A 144 9.93 -2.51 2.84
CA TYR A 144 10.33 -1.58 1.79
C TYR A 144 9.13 -1.05 1.00
N CYS A 145 8.22 -1.93 0.57
CA CYS A 145 7.02 -1.55 -0.14
C CYS A 145 6.07 -0.70 0.74
N ALA A 146 5.93 -1.04 2.03
CA ALA A 146 5.11 -0.29 2.96
C ALA A 146 5.66 1.13 3.18
N ALA A 147 6.98 1.28 3.34
CA ALA A 147 7.61 2.59 3.44
C ALA A 147 7.40 3.45 2.18
N TYR A 148 7.47 2.86 0.99
CA TYR A 148 7.14 3.53 -0.26
C TYR A 148 5.68 4.02 -0.28
N VAL A 149 4.73 3.16 0.06
CA VAL A 149 3.30 3.51 0.10
C VAL A 149 3.04 4.63 1.11
N THR A 150 3.69 4.58 2.28
CA THR A 150 3.60 5.62 3.30
C THR A 150 4.16 6.95 2.79
N ALA A 151 5.33 6.95 2.17
CA ALA A 151 5.93 8.15 1.59
C ALA A 151 5.04 8.76 0.50
N GLN A 152 4.48 7.95 -0.39
CA GLN A 152 3.51 8.40 -1.40
C GLN A 152 2.25 9.01 -0.78
N LYS A 153 1.73 8.40 0.29
CA LYS A 153 0.55 8.90 1.01
C LYS A 153 0.78 10.30 1.57
N TYR A 154 1.98 10.57 2.05
CA TYR A 154 2.34 11.84 2.67
C TYR A 154 3.00 12.85 1.72
N GLY A 155 3.16 12.52 0.44
CA GLY A 155 3.78 13.39 -0.56
C GLY A 155 5.29 13.58 -0.36
N VAL A 156 5.96 12.65 0.34
CA VAL A 156 7.41 12.65 0.52
C VAL A 156 8.08 12.08 -0.73
N ASP A 157 9.21 12.68 -1.15
CA ASP A 157 9.95 12.25 -2.34
C ASP A 157 10.31 10.76 -2.29
N VAL A 158 9.96 10.04 -3.34
CA VAL A 158 10.16 8.60 -3.49
C VAL A 158 11.14 8.24 -4.60
N SER A 159 11.83 9.21 -5.18
CA SER A 159 12.76 9.02 -6.29
C SER A 159 13.91 8.04 -5.98
N GLY A 160 14.24 7.89 -4.70
CA GLY A 160 15.27 6.96 -4.21
C GLY A 160 14.82 5.50 -4.12
N PHE A 161 13.53 5.18 -4.34
CA PHE A 161 13.05 3.80 -4.31
C PHE A 161 13.28 3.09 -5.65
N SER A 162 13.72 1.82 -5.56
CA SER A 162 13.87 0.94 -6.73
C SER A 162 13.26 -0.42 -6.42
N PHE A 163 12.32 -0.85 -7.26
CA PHE A 163 11.61 -2.12 -7.09
C PHE A 163 12.31 -3.31 -7.73
N ASP A 164 13.34 -3.11 -8.54
CA ASP A 164 14.09 -4.19 -9.18
C ASP A 164 14.68 -5.16 -8.15
N LYS A 165 15.22 -4.62 -7.06
CA LYS A 165 15.74 -5.42 -5.94
C LYS A 165 14.63 -6.20 -5.21
N VAL A 166 13.45 -5.61 -5.06
CA VAL A 166 12.29 -6.27 -4.44
C VAL A 166 11.84 -7.46 -5.29
N CYS A 167 11.75 -7.28 -6.61
CA CYS A 167 11.42 -8.34 -7.54
C CYS A 167 12.41 -9.50 -7.46
N GLN A 168 13.71 -9.20 -7.36
CA GLN A 168 14.76 -10.21 -7.21
C GLN A 168 14.68 -10.95 -5.87
N MET A 169 14.49 -10.24 -4.76
CA MET A 169 14.41 -10.82 -3.42
C MET A 169 13.23 -11.79 -3.27
N GLN A 170 12.11 -11.51 -3.91
CA GLN A 170 10.85 -12.22 -3.70
C GLN A 170 10.54 -13.26 -4.77
N ALA A 171 11.34 -13.35 -5.84
CA ALA A 171 11.05 -14.26 -6.95
C ALA A 171 9.59 -14.24 -7.39
N PHE A 172 9.00 -13.05 -7.56
CA PHE A 172 7.56 -12.86 -7.82
C PHE A 172 7.05 -13.69 -8.99
N GLY A 173 7.88 -13.94 -9.99
CA GLY A 173 7.51 -14.78 -11.13
C GLY A 173 7.28 -16.26 -10.79
N GLN A 174 7.67 -16.70 -9.58
CA GLN A 174 7.53 -18.08 -9.11
C GLN A 174 6.45 -18.22 -8.04
N LYS A 175 5.90 -17.11 -7.52
CA LYS A 175 4.85 -17.13 -6.50
C LYS A 175 3.49 -17.42 -7.10
N ASP A 176 2.71 -18.22 -6.39
CA ASP A 176 1.32 -18.42 -6.75
C ASP A 176 0.46 -17.16 -6.44
N PRO A 177 -0.74 -17.04 -7.03
CA PRO A 177 -1.61 -15.89 -6.79
C PRO A 177 -2.01 -15.70 -5.33
N LYS A 178 -2.01 -16.75 -4.52
CA LYS A 178 -2.39 -16.71 -3.10
C LYS A 178 -1.25 -16.10 -2.27
N GLU A 179 -0.01 -16.49 -2.55
CA GLU A 179 1.19 -15.90 -1.94
C GLU A 179 1.35 -14.42 -2.30
N LEU A 180 1.06 -14.05 -3.56
CA LEU A 180 1.08 -12.64 -3.98
C LEU A 180 0.01 -11.80 -3.28
N ARG A 181 -1.19 -12.36 -3.06
CA ARG A 181 -2.25 -11.68 -2.31
C ARG A 181 -1.86 -11.47 -0.85
N SER A 182 -1.26 -12.49 -0.22
CA SER A 182 -0.75 -12.39 1.15
C SER A 182 0.30 -11.30 1.26
N PHE A 183 1.29 -11.29 0.37
CA PHE A 183 2.31 -10.26 0.32
C PHE A 183 1.73 -8.84 0.20
N ILE A 184 0.78 -8.63 -0.72
CA ILE A 184 0.12 -7.33 -0.89
C ILE A 184 -0.70 -6.96 0.35
N GLN A 185 -1.35 -7.92 0.98
CA GLN A 185 -2.11 -7.67 2.21
C GLN A 185 -1.20 -7.26 3.36
N ASP A 186 -0.03 -7.89 3.52
CA ASP A 186 0.97 -7.53 4.53
C ASP A 186 1.48 -6.10 4.31
N VAL A 187 1.83 -5.75 3.07
CA VAL A 187 2.24 -4.38 2.69
C VAL A 187 1.15 -3.37 3.02
N LYS A 188 -0.09 -3.66 2.64
CA LYS A 188 -1.24 -2.79 2.91
C LYS A 188 -1.46 -2.60 4.40
N SER A 189 -1.42 -3.68 5.18
CA SER A 189 -1.63 -3.64 6.63
C SER A 189 -0.53 -2.87 7.33
N ALA A 190 0.74 -3.10 6.95
CA ALA A 190 1.87 -2.38 7.50
C ALA A 190 1.82 -0.88 7.15
N ALA A 191 1.55 -0.52 5.90
CA ALA A 191 1.43 0.89 5.50
C ALA A 191 0.22 1.59 6.18
N TYR A 192 -0.86 0.85 6.45
CA TYR A 192 -2.02 1.40 7.13
C TYR A 192 -1.78 1.62 8.63
N SER A 193 -0.97 0.77 9.27
CA SER A 193 -0.61 0.92 10.69
C SER A 193 0.33 2.11 10.94
N ILE A 194 1.04 2.57 9.90
CA ILE A 194 1.94 3.72 9.98
C ILE A 194 1.14 5.00 9.70
N GLY A 195 1.01 5.86 10.69
CA GLY A 195 0.33 7.15 10.54
C GLY A 195 -1.19 7.00 10.34
N LYS A 196 -1.84 6.41 11.30
CA LYS A 196 -3.29 6.44 11.47
C LYS A 196 -3.82 7.83 11.75
#